data_b689f03f4732a145d7b0d85150af762c
#
_entry.id   b689f03f4732a145d7b0d85150af762c
#
_cell.length_a   1.000
_cell.length_b   1.000
_cell.length_c   1.000
_cell.angle_alpha   90.00
_cell.angle_beta   90.00
_cell.angle_gamma   90.00
#
_symmetry.space_group_name_H-M   'P 1'
#
loop_
_entity.id
_entity.type
_entity.pdbx_description
1 polymer ?
#
loop_
_entity_poly.entity_id
_entity_poly.type
_entity_poly.pdbx_seq_one_letter_code
_entity_poly.pdbx_strand_id
1 'polypeptide(L)'
;MRIIATLFLLGSLQSSLQAQNLVSLEMDSSYMNTGFRHTSIKPYVSSDLPERIADSGLINGYTSWVKVEPRMPRMTWKNYYRKRSDTSQYEIGNASNFILIPIYDLQAGYDLKSSAVLMNTVGGVRIGGDFQSKLGYDLRLASGITALANYQDSIARTNMIVPGWGDRAYMLDSNRYGFQHLSGNIIWRPNSAFNFQVGRDKHFWGDGHRSLFLSDVGPAFPYAKLQTTIWKLQYTSLFAWLQDWTMSSGSKNDFRNKFASLHYISFNAAKWLNIGVFEGVVWQGTDSTRSRGFDPNYLNPMIFFRPVEYSMGSSDNAMLGFSVKIRFNRNNVFYSQVILDEFFLKEIKNWSAGWWANKQGVQLGYKCYNFAMVENLLMQTEVNVVRPYTYSHGSPQQSYTNGGMPLAHPMGANFMEVFGKLAYYHNGFSVSGKLVGMRYGRDTTGTNYGQNIFVSYMTRENDYGNKLFQGFATNVFLAELNAAYTFNTKFPLRISLTAIARSERTGNLRSLKSSFVMAGFSLPLWRTHADY
;
A
#
# COMPACT_ATOMS: atom_id res chain seq x y z
N MET A 1 24.87 24.27 5.44
CA MET A 1 26.06 23.76 4.71
C MET A 1 26.86 22.70 5.47
N ARG A 2 27.11 22.79 6.78
CA ARG A 2 27.86 21.75 7.52
C ARG A 2 27.17 20.39 7.63
N ILE A 3 25.87 20.32 7.70
CA ILE A 3 25.10 19.05 7.78
C ILE A 3 25.12 18.28 6.45
N ILE A 4 25.11 18.97 5.30
CA ILE A 4 25.20 18.35 3.97
C ILE A 4 26.61 17.78 3.74
N ALA A 5 27.66 18.45 4.22
CA ALA A 5 29.02 17.96 4.13
C ALA A 5 29.24 16.70 4.99
N THR A 6 28.61 16.59 6.16
CA THR A 6 28.71 15.42 7.05
C THR A 6 27.99 14.20 6.44
N LEU A 7 26.90 14.38 5.71
CA LEU A 7 26.23 13.31 4.97
C LEU A 7 27.04 12.80 3.77
N PHE A 8 27.82 13.68 3.13
CA PHE A 8 28.75 13.28 2.07
C PHE A 8 29.99 12.54 2.60
N LEU A 9 30.47 12.88 3.80
CA LEU A 9 31.59 12.19 4.45
C LEU A 9 31.25 10.79 4.96
N LEU A 10 29.98 10.54 5.35
CA LEU A 10 29.50 9.20 5.67
C LEU A 10 29.40 8.29 4.42
N GLY A 11 29.30 8.87 3.23
CA GLY A 11 29.35 8.15 1.95
C GLY A 11 30.74 7.61 1.58
N SER A 12 31.81 8.06 2.22
CA SER A 12 33.18 7.66 1.95
C SER A 12 33.72 6.54 2.83
N LEU A 13 32.98 6.09 3.83
CA LEU A 13 33.27 4.85 4.57
C LEU A 13 32.85 3.64 3.71
N GLN A 14 33.58 3.43 2.63
CA GLN A 14 33.44 2.28 1.74
C GLN A 14 34.05 1.02 2.36
N SER A 15 33.39 0.42 3.29
CA SER A 15 33.52 -1.01 3.53
C SER A 15 32.35 -1.69 2.83
N SER A 16 32.60 -2.30 1.67
CA SER A 16 31.78 -3.32 0.96
C SER A 16 30.32 -3.47 1.45
N LEU A 17 29.52 -2.42 1.36
CA LEU A 17 28.08 -2.44 1.53
C LEU A 17 27.49 -3.08 0.25
N GLN A 18 27.23 -4.38 0.28
CA GLN A 18 26.42 -5.02 -0.73
C GLN A 18 24.97 -4.59 -0.47
N ALA A 19 24.47 -3.70 -1.31
CA ALA A 19 23.05 -3.43 -1.36
C ALA A 19 22.34 -4.74 -1.74
N GLN A 20 21.49 -5.27 -0.86
CA GLN A 20 20.42 -6.14 -1.32
C GLN A 20 19.69 -5.38 -2.41
N ASN A 21 19.47 -6.02 -3.55
CA ASN A 21 18.84 -5.39 -4.70
C ASN A 21 17.49 -4.79 -4.27
N LEU A 22 17.46 -3.47 -4.15
CA LEU A 22 16.23 -2.72 -3.93
C LEU A 22 15.42 -2.81 -5.21
N VAL A 23 14.54 -3.78 -5.24
CA VAL A 23 13.56 -3.88 -6.30
C VAL A 23 12.60 -2.73 -6.14
N SER A 24 12.47 -1.88 -7.14
CA SER A 24 11.45 -0.84 -7.10
C SER A 24 10.08 -1.52 -7.02
N LEU A 25 9.19 -0.99 -6.21
CA LEU A 25 7.85 -1.53 -6.04
C LEU A 25 7.02 -1.53 -7.34
N GLU A 26 7.43 -0.79 -8.35
CA GLU A 26 6.88 -0.87 -9.71
C GLU A 26 7.23 -2.19 -10.40
N MET A 27 8.35 -2.81 -10.05
CA MET A 27 8.73 -4.15 -10.54
C MET A 27 7.95 -5.27 -9.84
N ASP A 28 7.26 -4.99 -8.74
CA ASP A 28 6.46 -5.95 -7.99
C ASP A 28 5.42 -6.66 -8.88
N SER A 29 4.88 -5.95 -9.87
CA SER A 29 3.94 -6.55 -10.83
C SER A 29 4.57 -7.61 -11.74
N SER A 30 5.86 -7.53 -12.05
CA SER A 30 6.57 -8.51 -12.86
C SER A 30 7.03 -9.72 -12.06
N TYR A 31 7.33 -9.56 -10.78
CA TYR A 31 7.58 -10.68 -9.86
C TYR A 31 6.35 -11.56 -9.68
N MET A 32 5.17 -10.99 -9.74
CA MET A 32 3.91 -11.71 -9.67
C MET A 32 3.78 -12.76 -10.77
N ASN A 33 4.49 -12.62 -11.87
CA ASN A 33 4.42 -13.55 -13.00
C ASN A 33 5.40 -14.73 -12.89
N THR A 34 6.39 -14.67 -12.01
CA THR A 34 7.50 -15.63 -11.97
C THR A 34 7.26 -16.89 -11.14
N GLY A 35 6.02 -17.23 -10.81
CA GLY A 35 5.70 -18.53 -10.20
C GLY A 35 5.55 -18.51 -8.68
N PHE A 36 5.52 -17.36 -8.03
CA PHE A 36 5.17 -17.25 -6.62
C PHE A 36 3.75 -17.77 -6.38
N ARG A 37 3.62 -18.72 -5.47
CA ARG A 37 2.37 -19.43 -5.28
C ARG A 37 1.33 -18.60 -4.52
N HIS A 38 1.72 -17.65 -3.68
CA HIS A 38 0.81 -16.87 -2.83
C HIS A 38 1.13 -15.38 -2.92
N THR A 39 0.79 -14.78 -4.06
CA THR A 39 1.23 -13.43 -4.42
C THR A 39 0.21 -12.32 -4.15
N SER A 40 -0.95 -12.67 -3.60
CA SER A 40 -1.99 -11.67 -3.29
C SER A 40 -1.66 -10.81 -2.07
N ILE A 41 -0.70 -11.24 -1.25
CA ILE A 41 -0.11 -10.42 -0.19
C ILE A 41 1.23 -9.93 -0.71
N LYS A 42 1.32 -8.66 -1.00
CA LYS A 42 2.57 -8.07 -1.46
C LYS A 42 3.49 -7.87 -0.26
N PRO A 43 4.74 -8.36 -0.32
CA PRO A 43 5.73 -8.00 0.68
C PRO A 43 5.96 -6.50 0.59
N TYR A 44 5.75 -5.79 1.68
CA TYR A 44 6.01 -4.36 1.70
C TYR A 44 7.51 -4.06 1.72
N VAL A 45 8.29 -4.99 2.23
CA VAL A 45 9.76 -4.93 2.27
C VAL A 45 10.36 -6.25 1.85
N SER A 46 11.27 -6.18 0.95
CA SER A 46 11.88 -7.32 0.27
C SER A 46 13.00 -8.00 1.03
N SER A 47 12.89 -8.27 2.32
CA SER A 47 13.82 -9.21 2.94
C SER A 47 13.62 -10.65 2.44
N ASP A 48 12.46 -10.93 1.82
CA ASP A 48 12.09 -12.26 1.31
C ASP A 48 12.38 -12.47 -0.19
N LEU A 49 12.57 -11.38 -0.93
CA LEU A 49 12.70 -11.46 -2.39
C LEU A 49 14.04 -12.03 -2.90
N PRO A 50 15.22 -11.68 -2.36
CA PRO A 50 16.47 -12.03 -3.02
C PRO A 50 16.77 -13.53 -3.10
N GLU A 51 16.41 -14.32 -2.09
CA GLU A 51 16.76 -15.74 -2.06
C GLU A 51 15.86 -16.60 -2.97
N ARG A 52 14.57 -16.27 -3.04
CA ARG A 52 13.62 -17.03 -3.87
C ARG A 52 13.70 -16.68 -5.35
N ILE A 53 14.15 -15.48 -5.65
CA ILE A 53 14.32 -15.00 -7.03
C ILE A 53 15.58 -15.56 -7.66
N ALA A 54 16.66 -15.68 -6.90
CA ALA A 54 17.93 -16.23 -7.39
C ALA A 54 17.85 -17.71 -7.81
N ASP A 55 16.98 -18.50 -7.17
CA ASP A 55 16.85 -19.92 -7.46
C ASP A 55 15.93 -20.26 -8.64
N SER A 56 15.15 -19.31 -9.15
CA SER A 56 14.10 -19.65 -10.11
C SER A 56 14.53 -19.69 -11.58
N GLY A 57 15.72 -19.24 -11.94
CA GLY A 57 16.20 -19.18 -13.34
C GLY A 57 15.32 -18.32 -14.28
N LEU A 58 14.26 -17.72 -13.74
CA LEU A 58 13.17 -17.07 -14.49
C LEU A 58 13.40 -15.56 -14.70
N ILE A 59 14.51 -15.04 -14.20
CA ILE A 59 14.82 -13.60 -14.18
C ILE A 59 15.65 -13.16 -15.39
N ASN A 60 15.90 -14.02 -16.35
CA ASN A 60 16.78 -13.70 -17.46
C ASN A 60 16.37 -12.47 -18.30
N GLY A 61 15.10 -12.05 -18.26
CA GLY A 61 14.65 -10.81 -18.92
C GLY A 61 14.75 -9.55 -18.04
N TYR A 62 14.72 -9.70 -16.71
CA TYR A 62 14.75 -8.59 -15.75
C TYR A 62 16.11 -8.37 -15.11
N THR A 63 16.99 -9.36 -15.13
CA THR A 63 18.35 -9.28 -14.58
C THR A 63 19.30 -8.38 -15.37
N SER A 64 18.92 -7.97 -16.57
CA SER A 64 19.66 -6.91 -17.27
C SER A 64 19.56 -5.54 -16.58
N TRP A 65 18.57 -5.36 -15.71
CA TRP A 65 18.35 -4.15 -14.90
C TRP A 65 19.11 -4.14 -13.61
N VAL A 66 18.96 -5.24 -12.92
CA VAL A 66 19.66 -5.56 -11.71
C VAL A 66 20.67 -6.60 -12.17
N LYS A 67 21.91 -6.22 -12.46
CA LYS A 67 22.99 -7.19 -12.44
C LYS A 67 22.95 -7.80 -11.05
N VAL A 68 22.25 -8.93 -10.91
CA VAL A 68 22.52 -9.85 -9.84
C VAL A 68 23.91 -10.34 -10.16
N GLU A 69 24.92 -9.62 -9.71
CA GLU A 69 26.27 -10.15 -9.77
C GLU A 69 26.23 -11.49 -9.09
N PRO A 70 26.77 -12.53 -9.73
CA PRO A 70 26.82 -13.84 -9.11
C PRO A 70 27.42 -13.66 -7.73
N ARG A 71 26.68 -14.04 -6.72
CA ARG A 71 26.94 -13.98 -5.29
C ARG A 71 28.39 -13.64 -4.94
N MET A 72 28.69 -12.38 -4.69
CA MET A 72 29.92 -12.07 -3.96
C MET A 72 29.79 -12.67 -2.57
N PRO A 73 30.82 -13.28 -2.00
CA PRO A 73 30.76 -13.91 -0.70
C PRO A 73 30.29 -12.88 0.33
N ARG A 74 29.20 -13.18 1.02
CA ARG A 74 28.65 -12.37 2.09
C ARG A 74 29.74 -12.11 3.13
N MET A 75 30.10 -10.87 3.36
CA MET A 75 31.11 -10.50 4.35
C MET A 75 30.50 -10.61 5.75
N THR A 76 30.84 -11.64 6.47
CA THR A 76 30.50 -11.80 7.88
C THR A 76 31.66 -11.26 8.73
N TRP A 77 31.39 -10.79 9.95
CA TRP A 77 32.44 -10.40 10.90
C TRP A 77 33.47 -11.53 11.12
N LYS A 78 33.07 -12.80 11.07
CA LYS A 78 33.97 -13.97 11.16
C LYS A 78 34.88 -14.14 9.95
N ASN A 79 34.44 -13.72 8.75
CA ASN A 79 35.24 -13.89 7.53
C ASN A 79 36.24 -12.74 7.33
N TYR A 80 36.12 -11.64 8.04
CA TYR A 80 37.10 -10.54 8.00
C TYR A 80 38.47 -10.97 8.50
N TYR A 81 38.55 -11.93 9.42
CA TYR A 81 39.80 -12.45 9.99
C TYR A 81 40.25 -13.80 9.42
N ARG A 82 39.50 -14.42 8.51
CA ARG A 82 39.89 -15.67 7.92
C ARG A 82 40.61 -15.43 6.58
N LYS A 83 41.93 -15.63 6.60
CA LYS A 83 42.77 -15.62 5.42
C LYS A 83 42.24 -16.64 4.40
N ARG A 84 42.01 -16.16 3.19
CA ARG A 84 41.50 -16.86 2.01
C ARG A 84 42.38 -18.08 1.67
N SER A 85 41.99 -19.23 2.05
CA SER A 85 42.47 -20.48 1.46
C SER A 85 41.34 -21.51 1.59
N ASP A 86 40.50 -21.56 0.62
CA ASP A 86 39.83 -22.71 0.04
C ASP A 86 38.59 -22.29 -0.76
N THR A 87 38.52 -22.82 -1.98
CA THR A 87 37.43 -22.59 -2.92
C THR A 87 36.33 -23.62 -2.82
N SER A 88 36.15 -24.26 -1.67
CA SER A 88 35.14 -25.31 -1.49
C SER A 88 33.96 -24.84 -0.64
N GLN A 89 32.79 -24.92 -1.25
CA GLN A 89 31.44 -24.95 -0.69
C GLN A 89 31.15 -24.02 0.50
N TYR A 90 30.59 -22.85 0.19
CA TYR A 90 29.98 -22.00 1.20
C TYR A 90 28.62 -22.57 1.61
N GLU A 91 28.53 -23.10 2.83
CA GLU A 91 27.25 -23.33 3.49
C GLU A 91 26.55 -21.98 3.72
N ILE A 92 25.40 -21.79 3.10
CA ILE A 92 24.59 -20.56 3.12
C ILE A 92 23.96 -20.28 4.51
N GLY A 93 24.16 -21.18 5.49
CA GLY A 93 23.38 -21.23 6.72
C GLY A 93 23.72 -20.24 7.85
N ASN A 94 24.89 -19.61 7.86
CA ASN A 94 25.38 -18.91 9.07
C ASN A 94 25.86 -17.46 8.84
N ALA A 95 25.53 -16.84 7.74
CA ALA A 95 25.91 -15.46 7.44
C ALA A 95 24.91 -14.44 8.00
N SER A 96 25.39 -13.41 8.66
CA SER A 96 24.60 -12.25 9.07
C SER A 96 24.92 -11.08 8.14
N ASN A 97 23.89 -10.39 7.66
CA ASN A 97 24.02 -9.24 6.78
C ASN A 97 23.58 -7.97 7.51
N PHE A 98 24.20 -6.88 7.18
CA PHE A 98 23.83 -5.53 7.61
C PHE A 98 23.81 -4.60 6.41
N ILE A 99 22.79 -3.80 6.28
CA ILE A 99 22.66 -2.77 5.26
C ILE A 99 22.36 -1.42 5.91
N LEU A 100 23.02 -0.38 5.41
CA LEU A 100 22.75 1.01 5.73
C LEU A 100 22.62 1.77 4.41
N ILE A 101 21.45 2.35 4.16
CA ILE A 101 21.14 3.03 2.91
C ILE A 101 20.55 4.40 3.23
N PRO A 102 21.09 5.50 2.65
CA PRO A 102 20.46 6.80 2.78
C PRO A 102 19.14 6.82 2.01
N ILE A 103 18.10 7.39 2.60
CA ILE A 103 16.84 7.69 1.94
C ILE A 103 16.90 9.13 1.45
N TYR A 104 16.53 9.37 0.21
CA TYR A 104 16.37 10.72 -0.32
C TYR A 104 15.30 10.75 -1.41
N ASP A 105 14.56 11.86 -1.44
CA ASP A 105 13.63 12.19 -2.50
C ASP A 105 13.63 13.71 -2.68
N LEU A 106 14.33 14.16 -3.69
CA LEU A 106 14.60 15.57 -3.98
C LEU A 106 13.99 15.90 -5.34
N GLN A 107 12.82 16.48 -5.34
CA GLN A 107 12.10 16.84 -6.56
C GLN A 107 11.69 18.30 -6.51
N ALA A 108 11.72 18.94 -7.67
CA ALA A 108 11.20 20.29 -7.87
C ALA A 108 10.27 20.31 -9.09
N GLY A 109 9.28 21.15 -9.05
CA GLY A 109 8.30 21.25 -10.12
C GLY A 109 7.51 22.56 -10.11
N TYR A 110 6.63 22.67 -11.07
CA TYR A 110 5.81 23.84 -11.25
C TYR A 110 4.41 23.47 -11.72
N ASP A 111 3.39 24.00 -11.05
CA ASP A 111 1.99 23.84 -11.45
C ASP A 111 1.57 25.00 -12.36
N LEU A 112 1.33 24.66 -13.63
CA LEU A 112 0.94 25.61 -14.69
C LEU A 112 -0.44 26.23 -14.46
N LYS A 113 -1.29 25.66 -13.60
CA LYS A 113 -2.65 26.17 -13.34
C LYS A 113 -2.70 27.11 -12.14
N SER A 114 -1.95 26.80 -11.10
CA SER A 114 -1.90 27.64 -9.90
C SER A 114 -0.68 28.57 -9.88
N SER A 115 0.23 28.44 -10.83
CA SER A 115 1.54 29.14 -10.85
C SER A 115 2.35 28.91 -9.57
N ALA A 116 2.17 27.73 -8.94
CA ALA A 116 2.82 27.38 -7.69
C ALA A 116 4.10 26.57 -7.95
N VAL A 117 5.13 26.87 -7.19
CA VAL A 117 6.33 26.03 -7.13
C VAL A 117 6.01 24.82 -6.26
N LEU A 118 6.27 23.62 -6.80
CA LEU A 118 6.12 22.35 -6.11
C LEU A 118 7.51 21.86 -5.71
N MET A 119 7.58 21.19 -4.58
CA MET A 119 8.83 20.71 -4.03
C MET A 119 8.59 19.45 -3.20
N ASN A 120 9.50 18.50 -3.31
CA ASN A 120 9.60 17.39 -2.36
C ASN A 120 11.07 17.27 -1.92
N THR A 121 11.31 17.43 -0.63
CA THR A 121 12.65 17.35 -0.06
C THR A 121 12.61 16.44 1.13
N VAL A 122 13.08 15.21 0.93
CA VAL A 122 13.08 14.16 1.95
C VAL A 122 14.49 13.65 2.14
N GLY A 123 14.86 13.46 3.40
CA GLY A 123 16.11 12.83 3.82
C GLY A 123 15.87 11.84 4.93
N GLY A 124 16.67 10.78 4.95
CA GLY A 124 16.52 9.74 5.95
C GLY A 124 17.52 8.61 5.81
N VAL A 125 17.25 7.53 6.52
CA VAL A 125 18.11 6.34 6.55
C VAL A 125 17.27 5.07 6.65
N ARG A 126 17.70 4.03 5.93
CA ARG A 126 17.25 2.66 6.10
C ARG A 126 18.36 1.84 6.71
N ILE A 127 18.04 1.11 7.77
CA ILE A 127 18.91 0.15 8.45
C ILE A 127 18.21 -1.20 8.37
N GLY A 128 18.89 -2.23 7.88
CA GLY A 128 18.29 -3.55 7.77
C GLY A 128 19.33 -4.65 7.79
N GLY A 129 18.85 -5.87 7.86
CA GLY A 129 19.72 -7.01 7.83
C GLY A 129 19.02 -8.30 8.22
N ASP A 130 19.81 -9.38 8.23
CA ASP A 130 19.37 -10.68 8.68
C ASP A 130 20.45 -11.34 9.55
N PHE A 131 20.00 -12.13 10.49
CA PHE A 131 20.84 -12.97 11.33
C PHE A 131 20.50 -14.43 11.07
N GLN A 132 21.48 -15.20 10.57
CA GLN A 132 21.35 -16.63 10.26
C GLN A 132 20.14 -16.97 9.37
N SER A 133 19.72 -16.06 8.49
CA SER A 133 18.55 -16.21 7.60
C SER A 133 17.22 -16.51 8.32
N LYS A 134 17.20 -16.53 9.65
CA LYS A 134 16.02 -16.80 10.48
C LYS A 134 15.41 -15.55 11.09
N LEU A 135 16.25 -14.59 11.49
CA LEU A 135 15.81 -13.32 12.06
C LEU A 135 16.19 -12.20 11.11
N GLY A 136 15.21 -11.48 10.59
CA GLY A 136 15.39 -10.29 9.78
C GLY A 136 14.93 -9.05 10.53
N TYR A 137 15.50 -7.90 10.20
CA TYR A 137 15.06 -6.60 10.71
C TYR A 137 15.21 -5.53 9.63
N ASP A 138 14.29 -4.58 9.64
CA ASP A 138 14.31 -3.41 8.76
C ASP A 138 13.78 -2.20 9.53
N LEU A 139 14.46 -1.09 9.47
CA LEU A 139 14.09 0.19 10.09
C LEU A 139 14.28 1.29 9.05
N ARG A 140 13.28 2.15 8.89
CA ARG A 140 13.30 3.30 7.99
C ARG A 140 12.87 4.54 8.76
N LEU A 141 13.73 5.51 8.76
CA LEU A 141 13.53 6.82 9.35
C LEU A 141 13.71 7.86 8.25
N ALA A 142 12.70 8.67 8.01
CA ALA A 142 12.81 9.78 7.08
C ALA A 142 12.02 10.99 7.59
N SER A 143 12.45 12.17 7.16
CA SER A 143 11.75 13.42 7.42
C SER A 143 11.81 14.27 6.17
N GLY A 144 10.75 15.02 5.90
CA GLY A 144 10.70 15.83 4.70
C GLY A 144 9.78 17.03 4.78
N ILE A 145 9.95 17.88 3.79
CA ILE A 145 9.08 19.02 3.51
C ILE A 145 8.60 18.86 2.06
N THR A 146 7.31 19.03 1.85
CA THR A 146 6.70 19.00 0.53
C THR A 146 5.84 20.24 0.30
N ALA A 147 5.90 20.81 -0.91
CA ALA A 147 4.97 21.82 -1.41
C ALA A 147 4.05 21.15 -2.43
N LEU A 148 2.76 21.16 -2.15
CA LEU A 148 1.74 20.36 -2.81
C LEU A 148 0.98 21.13 -3.88
N ALA A 149 0.55 20.43 -4.95
CA ALA A 149 -0.40 20.94 -5.91
C ALA A 149 -1.79 21.10 -5.28
N ASN A 150 -2.65 21.95 -5.84
CA ASN A 150 -3.93 22.35 -5.24
C ASN A 150 -4.82 21.15 -4.79
N TYR A 151 -4.90 20.09 -5.59
CA TYR A 151 -5.73 18.94 -5.20
C TYR A 151 -5.09 18.14 -4.05
N GLN A 152 -3.77 18.03 -4.06
CA GLN A 152 -3.00 17.37 -2.99
C GLN A 152 -3.07 18.16 -1.68
N ASP A 153 -2.99 19.50 -1.77
CA ASP A 153 -3.19 20.41 -0.64
C ASP A 153 -4.60 20.25 -0.04
N SER A 154 -5.63 20.13 -0.88
CA SER A 154 -7.00 19.86 -0.42
C SER A 154 -7.09 18.55 0.36
N ILE A 155 -6.44 17.48 -0.11
CA ILE A 155 -6.37 16.18 0.57
C ILE A 155 -5.60 16.33 1.90
N ALA A 156 -4.44 16.99 1.88
CA ALA A 156 -3.61 17.17 3.07
C ALA A 156 -4.36 17.94 4.18
N ARG A 157 -5.14 18.95 3.83
CA ARG A 157 -5.97 19.70 4.79
C ARG A 157 -7.12 18.87 5.35
N THR A 158 -7.81 18.12 4.49
CA THR A 158 -8.99 17.35 4.88
C THR A 158 -8.61 16.10 5.68
N ASN A 159 -7.61 15.37 5.21
CA ASN A 159 -7.25 14.05 5.74
C ASN A 159 -6.04 14.10 6.69
N MET A 160 -5.42 15.25 6.86
CA MET A 160 -4.22 15.47 7.70
C MET A 160 -3.03 14.56 7.32
N ILE A 161 -2.91 14.21 6.03
CA ILE A 161 -1.83 13.36 5.51
C ILE A 161 -1.10 14.04 4.36
N VAL A 162 0.16 13.65 4.14
CA VAL A 162 0.91 14.00 2.92
C VAL A 162 0.59 12.97 1.84
N PRO A 163 -0.11 13.36 0.75
CA PRO A 163 -0.39 12.46 -0.36
C PRO A 163 0.88 11.84 -0.93
N GLY A 164 0.82 10.54 -1.23
CA GLY A 164 1.99 9.77 -1.66
C GLY A 164 2.76 9.16 -0.50
N TRP A 165 3.04 9.90 0.56
CA TRP A 165 3.72 9.39 1.75
C TRP A 165 2.74 8.71 2.72
N GLY A 166 1.51 9.23 2.84
CA GLY A 166 0.50 8.73 3.78
C GLY A 166 0.79 9.10 5.24
N ASP A 167 1.92 9.73 5.53
CA ASP A 167 2.27 10.17 6.87
C ASP A 167 1.54 11.46 7.23
N ARG A 168 1.46 11.74 8.53
CA ARG A 168 0.78 12.91 9.04
C ARG A 168 1.41 14.20 8.52
N ALA A 169 0.57 15.08 7.98
CA ALA A 169 0.93 16.39 7.47
C ALA A 169 0.95 17.42 8.61
N TYR A 170 2.05 18.15 8.73
CA TYR A 170 2.18 19.32 9.60
C TYR A 170 2.29 20.55 8.72
N MET A 171 1.24 21.37 8.68
CA MET A 171 1.24 22.59 7.88
C MET A 171 2.34 23.55 8.37
N LEU A 172 3.20 23.98 7.47
CA LEU A 172 4.25 24.96 7.72
C LEU A 172 3.81 26.35 7.24
N ASP A 173 3.21 26.40 6.04
CA ASP A 173 2.57 27.60 5.47
C ASP A 173 1.55 27.18 4.39
N SER A 174 1.18 28.08 3.47
CA SER A 174 0.01 27.98 2.58
C SER A 174 -0.20 26.60 1.93
N ASN A 175 0.84 26.00 1.32
CA ASN A 175 0.78 24.69 0.66
C ASN A 175 2.00 23.82 0.99
N ARG A 176 2.82 24.21 1.99
CA ARG A 176 3.98 23.45 2.44
C ARG A 176 3.69 22.68 3.71
N TYR A 177 4.08 21.42 3.71
CA TYR A 177 3.87 20.49 4.81
C TYR A 177 5.16 19.79 5.17
N GLY A 178 5.43 19.76 6.47
CA GLY A 178 6.44 18.88 7.06
C GLY A 178 5.82 17.52 7.40
N PHE A 179 6.62 16.46 7.34
CA PHE A 179 6.22 15.14 7.79
C PHE A 179 7.40 14.32 8.29
N GLN A 180 7.08 13.27 9.04
CA GLN A 180 8.05 12.31 9.55
C GLN A 180 7.56 10.92 9.24
N HIS A 181 8.41 10.11 8.64
CA HIS A 181 8.17 8.71 8.37
C HIS A 181 8.95 7.83 9.33
N LEU A 182 8.25 6.94 10.02
CA LEU A 182 8.83 5.87 10.83
C LEU A 182 8.17 4.57 10.43
N SER A 183 8.92 3.66 9.87
CA SER A 183 8.51 2.28 9.65
C SER A 183 9.65 1.31 9.95
N GLY A 184 9.30 0.10 10.30
CA GLY A 184 10.27 -0.95 10.54
C GLY A 184 9.62 -2.18 11.14
N ASN A 185 10.31 -3.31 11.00
CA ASN A 185 9.82 -4.59 11.49
C ASN A 185 10.95 -5.53 11.88
N ILE A 186 10.60 -6.49 12.71
CA ILE A 186 11.40 -7.66 13.03
C ILE A 186 10.66 -8.86 12.50
N ILE A 187 11.35 -9.73 11.77
CA ILE A 187 10.82 -10.91 11.12
C ILE A 187 11.55 -12.13 11.66
N TRP A 188 10.79 -13.08 12.19
CA TRP A 188 11.33 -14.36 12.65
C TRP A 188 10.75 -15.52 11.87
N ARG A 189 11.62 -16.32 11.26
CA ARG A 189 11.30 -17.48 10.45
C ARG A 189 11.95 -18.72 11.04
N PRO A 190 11.29 -19.39 11.99
CA PRO A 190 11.83 -20.63 12.58
C PRO A 190 12.01 -21.74 11.55
N ASN A 191 11.15 -21.77 10.54
CA ASN A 191 11.17 -22.74 9.44
C ASN A 191 10.48 -22.16 8.19
N SER A 192 10.36 -22.95 7.12
CA SER A 192 9.74 -22.54 5.85
C SER A 192 8.22 -22.35 5.92
N ALA A 193 7.55 -22.88 6.94
CA ALA A 193 6.10 -22.81 7.08
C ALA A 193 5.64 -21.55 7.82
N PHE A 194 6.42 -21.05 8.79
CA PHE A 194 6.01 -19.97 9.68
C PHE A 194 6.87 -18.72 9.51
N ASN A 195 6.20 -17.56 9.46
CA ASN A 195 6.80 -16.25 9.43
C ASN A 195 6.06 -15.35 10.42
N PHE A 196 6.74 -14.96 11.50
CA PHE A 196 6.26 -14.03 12.52
C PHE A 196 6.87 -12.66 12.25
N GLN A 197 6.04 -11.61 12.27
CA GLN A 197 6.50 -10.24 12.10
C GLN A 197 5.86 -9.35 13.15
N VAL A 198 6.66 -8.46 13.72
CA VAL A 198 6.21 -7.41 14.64
C VAL A 198 6.86 -6.11 14.20
N GLY A 199 6.09 -5.04 14.17
CA GLY A 199 6.65 -3.75 13.76
C GLY A 199 5.62 -2.66 13.58
N ARG A 200 6.02 -1.64 12.82
CA ARG A 200 5.18 -0.56 12.34
C ARG A 200 5.45 -0.41 10.84
N ASP A 201 4.45 -0.71 10.01
CA ASP A 201 4.60 -0.62 8.56
C ASP A 201 3.24 -0.46 7.87
N LYS A 202 3.27 -0.33 6.55
CA LYS A 202 2.09 -0.36 5.69
C LYS A 202 1.91 -1.76 5.13
N HIS A 203 0.68 -2.11 4.77
CA HIS A 203 0.36 -3.41 4.18
C HIS A 203 -0.53 -3.25 2.97
N PHE A 204 -0.35 -4.15 1.99
CA PHE A 204 -1.19 -4.21 0.80
C PHE A 204 -1.60 -5.65 0.51
N TRP A 205 -2.92 -5.91 0.49
CA TRP A 205 -3.48 -7.23 0.22
C TRP A 205 -4.35 -7.20 -1.04
N GLY A 206 -3.81 -7.70 -2.13
CA GLY A 206 -4.46 -7.72 -3.43
C GLY A 206 -3.48 -7.81 -4.59
N ASP A 207 -4.00 -8.05 -5.77
CA ASP A 207 -3.23 -8.14 -7.02
C ASP A 207 -3.30 -6.85 -7.84
N GLY A 208 -4.16 -5.91 -7.45
CA GLY A 208 -4.46 -4.67 -8.17
C GLY A 208 -3.47 -3.52 -7.98
N HIS A 209 -3.77 -2.42 -8.66
CA HIS A 209 -3.23 -1.10 -8.35
C HIS A 209 -3.84 -0.58 -7.05
N ARG A 210 -5.15 -0.77 -6.89
CA ARG A 210 -5.91 -0.56 -5.65
C ARG A 210 -6.17 -1.88 -4.94
N SER A 211 -6.66 -1.81 -3.72
CA SER A 211 -7.20 -2.95 -2.99
C SER A 211 -8.50 -2.56 -2.30
N LEU A 212 -9.47 -3.49 -2.33
CA LEU A 212 -10.70 -3.38 -1.55
C LEU A 212 -10.58 -4.06 -0.18
N PHE A 213 -9.45 -4.74 0.11
CA PHE A 213 -9.19 -5.38 1.39
C PHE A 213 -8.29 -4.53 2.28
N LEU A 214 -7.03 -4.38 1.93
CA LEU A 214 -6.06 -3.60 2.68
C LEU A 214 -5.09 -2.90 1.72
N SER A 215 -4.95 -1.59 1.88
CA SER A 215 -4.15 -0.71 1.03
C SER A 215 -3.01 -0.03 1.82
N ASP A 216 -1.95 0.30 1.12
CA ASP A 216 -0.76 0.98 1.61
C ASP A 216 -0.80 2.52 1.46
N VAL A 217 -1.97 3.08 1.15
CA VAL A 217 -2.13 4.52 0.92
C VAL A 217 -2.05 5.33 2.21
N GLY A 218 -2.62 4.80 3.29
CA GLY A 218 -2.67 5.46 4.60
C GLY A 218 -1.34 5.44 5.38
N PRO A 219 -1.34 5.94 6.62
CA PRO A 219 -0.16 5.93 7.48
C PRO A 219 0.22 4.51 7.91
N ALA A 220 1.52 4.30 8.13
CA ALA A 220 2.03 3.09 8.76
C ALA A 220 1.44 2.93 10.17
N PHE A 221 1.16 1.70 10.59
CA PHE A 221 0.60 1.37 11.89
C PHE A 221 1.36 0.24 12.57
N PRO A 222 1.40 0.21 13.92
CA PRO A 222 1.95 -0.92 14.66
C PRO A 222 1.14 -2.19 14.40
N TYR A 223 1.83 -3.33 14.28
CA TYR A 223 1.19 -4.61 14.00
C TYR A 223 1.95 -5.80 14.55
N ALA A 224 1.23 -6.91 14.72
CA ALA A 224 1.78 -8.27 14.81
C ALA A 224 1.16 -9.10 13.68
N LYS A 225 1.99 -9.84 12.94
CA LYS A 225 1.56 -10.65 11.80
C LYS A 225 2.13 -12.05 11.90
N LEU A 226 1.26 -13.03 11.72
CA LEU A 226 1.62 -14.43 11.53
C LEU A 226 1.24 -14.85 10.12
N GLN A 227 2.19 -15.40 9.39
CA GLN A 227 1.94 -16.01 8.09
C GLN A 227 2.37 -17.47 8.13
N THR A 228 1.44 -18.35 7.79
CA THR A 228 1.65 -19.79 7.74
C THR A 228 1.46 -20.27 6.31
N THR A 229 2.44 -20.98 5.76
CA THR A 229 2.38 -21.54 4.40
C THR A 229 2.57 -23.03 4.46
N ILE A 230 1.52 -23.79 4.17
CA ILE A 230 1.51 -25.25 4.17
C ILE A 230 0.92 -25.73 2.84
N TRP A 231 1.66 -26.53 2.11
CA TRP A 231 1.26 -27.09 0.82
C TRP A 231 0.81 -25.99 -0.17
N LYS A 232 -0.47 -25.95 -0.57
CA LYS A 232 -1.06 -24.95 -1.49
C LYS A 232 -1.78 -23.83 -0.77
N LEU A 233 -1.75 -23.80 0.54
CA LEU A 233 -2.49 -22.85 1.38
C LEU A 233 -1.52 -21.93 2.09
N GLN A 234 -1.81 -20.64 2.03
CA GLN A 234 -1.17 -19.63 2.86
C GLN A 234 -2.23 -18.91 3.70
N TYR A 235 -2.02 -18.89 4.99
CA TYR A 235 -2.86 -18.18 5.93
C TYR A 235 -2.08 -17.04 6.56
N THR A 236 -2.66 -15.86 6.56
CA THR A 236 -2.06 -14.66 7.17
C THR A 236 -3.05 -14.05 8.15
N SER A 237 -2.59 -13.87 9.38
CA SER A 237 -3.28 -13.12 10.44
C SER A 237 -2.48 -11.85 10.70
N LEU A 238 -3.14 -10.70 10.73
CA LEU A 238 -2.56 -9.39 11.00
C LEU A 238 -3.37 -8.71 12.11
N PHE A 239 -2.75 -8.45 13.23
CA PHE A 239 -3.31 -7.71 14.36
C PHE A 239 -2.75 -6.30 14.32
N ALA A 240 -3.61 -5.28 14.18
CA ALA A 240 -3.24 -3.89 13.95
C ALA A 240 -3.70 -2.99 15.08
N TRP A 241 -2.82 -2.07 15.48
CA TRP A 241 -3.11 -0.93 16.35
C TRP A 241 -3.27 0.30 15.47
N LEU A 242 -4.49 0.80 15.38
CA LEU A 242 -4.89 1.87 14.50
C LEU A 242 -5.24 3.12 15.31
N GLN A 243 -5.38 4.23 14.60
CA GLN A 243 -5.79 5.51 15.18
C GLN A 243 -6.93 6.13 14.40
N ASP A 244 -7.78 6.86 15.08
CA ASP A 244 -8.76 7.77 14.51
C ASP A 244 -8.33 9.22 14.82
N TRP A 245 -8.14 10.02 13.77
CA TRP A 245 -7.75 11.43 13.86
C TRP A 245 -8.93 12.38 13.63
N THR A 246 -10.06 11.89 13.13
CA THR A 246 -11.17 12.71 12.60
C THR A 246 -11.88 13.51 13.70
N MET A 247 -11.88 13.01 14.91
CA MET A 247 -12.50 13.67 16.08
C MET A 247 -11.51 14.51 16.89
N SER A 248 -10.28 14.68 16.39
CA SER A 248 -9.25 15.45 17.09
C SER A 248 -9.23 16.90 16.62
N SER A 249 -8.85 17.78 17.55
CA SER A 249 -8.55 19.21 17.24
C SER A 249 -7.22 19.38 16.48
N GLY A 250 -6.59 18.30 16.00
CA GLY A 250 -5.25 18.27 15.45
C GLY A 250 -4.15 17.98 16.48
N SER A 251 -4.49 17.90 17.76
CA SER A 251 -3.59 17.48 18.83
C SER A 251 -3.44 15.96 18.84
N LYS A 252 -2.22 15.46 19.03
CA LYS A 252 -1.97 14.01 19.19
C LYS A 252 -2.64 13.43 20.44
N ASN A 253 -2.91 14.24 21.43
CA ASN A 253 -3.53 13.79 22.68
C ASN A 253 -5.01 13.43 22.51
N ASP A 254 -5.64 13.91 21.41
CA ASP A 254 -7.05 13.67 21.11
C ASP A 254 -7.25 12.47 20.19
N PHE A 255 -6.16 11.82 19.74
CA PHE A 255 -6.26 10.65 18.86
C PHE A 255 -6.83 9.46 19.63
N ARG A 256 -7.88 8.88 19.04
CA ARG A 256 -8.53 7.72 19.63
C ARG A 256 -7.92 6.44 19.08
N ASN A 257 -7.59 5.53 19.98
CA ASN A 257 -7.07 4.22 19.61
C ASN A 257 -8.22 3.31 19.19
N LYS A 258 -7.97 2.53 18.15
CA LYS A 258 -8.80 1.46 17.66
C LYS A 258 -7.94 0.31 17.19
N PHE A 259 -8.53 -0.84 17.00
CA PHE A 259 -7.80 -2.06 16.68
C PHE A 259 -8.45 -2.77 15.50
N ALA A 260 -7.69 -3.59 14.82
CA ALA A 260 -8.22 -4.47 13.80
C ALA A 260 -7.55 -5.84 13.88
N SER A 261 -8.33 -6.88 13.57
CA SER A 261 -7.85 -8.22 13.29
C SER A 261 -8.24 -8.56 11.86
N LEU A 262 -7.23 -8.81 11.04
CA LEU A 262 -7.41 -9.07 9.61
C LEU A 262 -6.85 -10.45 9.27
N HIS A 263 -7.63 -11.24 8.56
CA HIS A 263 -7.28 -12.60 8.16
C HIS A 263 -7.40 -12.75 6.66
N TYR A 264 -6.46 -13.48 6.08
CA TYR A 264 -6.49 -13.79 4.66
C TYR A 264 -5.99 -15.21 4.40
N ILE A 265 -6.86 -16.01 3.82
CA ILE A 265 -6.52 -17.34 3.31
C ILE A 265 -6.31 -17.22 1.80
N SER A 266 -5.19 -17.71 1.30
CA SER A 266 -4.89 -17.81 -0.13
C SER A 266 -4.65 -19.28 -0.48
N PHE A 267 -5.43 -19.81 -1.41
CA PHE A 267 -5.37 -21.21 -1.83
C PHE A 267 -5.11 -21.33 -3.34
N ASN A 268 -4.02 -22.01 -3.70
CA ASN A 268 -3.70 -22.34 -5.08
C ASN A 268 -4.47 -23.59 -5.50
N ALA A 269 -5.73 -23.43 -5.92
CA ALA A 269 -6.58 -24.53 -6.37
C ALA A 269 -5.96 -25.27 -7.56
N ALA A 270 -5.40 -24.52 -8.52
CA ALA A 270 -4.63 -25.03 -9.65
C ALA A 270 -3.40 -24.16 -9.94
N LYS A 271 -2.52 -24.56 -10.86
CA LYS A 271 -1.35 -23.76 -11.29
C LYS A 271 -1.76 -22.42 -11.92
N TRP A 272 -2.99 -22.34 -12.43
CA TRP A 272 -3.55 -21.17 -13.09
C TRP A 272 -4.62 -20.44 -12.26
N LEU A 273 -5.07 -21.02 -11.11
CA LEU A 273 -6.16 -20.50 -10.29
C LEU A 273 -5.72 -20.35 -8.82
N ASN A 274 -5.78 -19.14 -8.29
CA ASN A 274 -5.69 -18.84 -6.87
C ASN A 274 -7.01 -18.25 -6.39
N ILE A 275 -7.48 -18.68 -5.24
CA ILE A 275 -8.69 -18.22 -4.57
C ILE A 275 -8.30 -17.70 -3.19
N GLY A 276 -8.85 -16.56 -2.82
CA GLY A 276 -8.62 -15.98 -1.49
C GLY A 276 -9.92 -15.68 -0.75
N VAL A 277 -9.85 -15.80 0.57
CA VAL A 277 -10.92 -15.39 1.50
C VAL A 277 -10.32 -14.42 2.50
N PHE A 278 -10.96 -13.28 2.65
CA PHE A 278 -10.59 -12.21 3.56
C PHE A 278 -11.66 -12.06 4.63
N GLU A 279 -11.23 -11.78 5.86
CA GLU A 279 -12.07 -11.32 6.94
C GLU A 279 -11.35 -10.19 7.68
N GLY A 280 -12.09 -9.17 8.06
CA GLY A 280 -11.58 -8.08 8.86
C GLY A 280 -12.59 -7.66 9.93
N VAL A 281 -12.12 -7.48 11.16
CA VAL A 281 -12.90 -6.93 12.25
C VAL A 281 -12.19 -5.70 12.79
N VAL A 282 -12.95 -4.60 12.97
CA VAL A 282 -12.45 -3.35 13.54
C VAL A 282 -13.25 -3.02 14.79
N TRP A 283 -12.57 -2.70 15.89
CA TRP A 283 -13.21 -2.31 17.15
C TRP A 283 -12.54 -1.10 17.77
N GLN A 284 -13.29 -0.37 18.57
CA GLN A 284 -12.80 0.80 19.29
C GLN A 284 -12.13 0.41 20.60
N GLY A 285 -11.10 1.14 20.99
CA GLY A 285 -10.34 0.89 22.23
C GLY A 285 -11.09 1.32 23.49
N THR A 286 -12.03 2.26 23.36
CA THR A 286 -12.86 2.76 24.45
C THR A 286 -14.31 2.86 24.00
N ASP A 287 -15.21 2.39 24.82
CA ASP A 287 -16.65 2.52 24.68
C ASP A 287 -17.18 3.54 25.70
N SER A 288 -18.43 3.98 25.54
CA SER A 288 -19.11 4.90 26.48
C SER A 288 -19.18 4.35 27.90
N THR A 289 -19.12 3.03 28.06
CA THR A 289 -19.27 2.33 29.34
C THR A 289 -17.99 1.76 29.92
N ARG A 290 -16.97 1.50 29.09
CA ARG A 290 -15.69 0.87 29.51
C ARG A 290 -14.53 1.14 28.55
N SER A 291 -13.31 1.09 29.09
CA SER A 291 -12.10 0.94 28.29
C SER A 291 -11.92 -0.53 27.94
N ARG A 292 -12.08 -0.89 26.66
CA ARG A 292 -11.94 -2.27 26.17
C ARG A 292 -10.50 -2.62 25.83
N GLY A 293 -9.76 -1.64 25.30
CA GLY A 293 -8.39 -1.86 24.84
C GLY A 293 -8.31 -2.87 23.70
N PHE A 294 -7.18 -3.57 23.62
CA PHE A 294 -6.99 -4.70 22.72
C PHE A 294 -7.72 -5.92 23.27
N ASP A 295 -8.59 -6.53 22.46
CA ASP A 295 -9.41 -7.67 22.87
C ASP A 295 -8.71 -9.00 22.49
N PRO A 296 -8.27 -9.84 23.48
CA PRO A 296 -7.58 -11.09 23.21
C PRO A 296 -8.43 -12.13 22.45
N ASN A 297 -9.76 -12.02 22.49
CA ASN A 297 -10.64 -12.94 21.77
C ASN A 297 -10.42 -12.88 20.25
N TYR A 298 -9.97 -11.72 19.73
CA TYR A 298 -9.63 -11.54 18.33
C TYR A 298 -8.20 -12.00 17.97
N LEU A 299 -7.43 -12.54 18.91
CA LEU A 299 -6.16 -13.22 18.63
C LEU A 299 -6.33 -14.65 18.09
N ASN A 300 -7.56 -15.16 18.09
CA ASN A 300 -7.84 -16.47 17.53
C ASN A 300 -7.36 -16.51 16.06
N PRO A 301 -6.43 -17.41 15.70
CA PRO A 301 -5.92 -17.48 14.33
C PRO A 301 -6.92 -18.08 13.33
N MET A 302 -8.13 -18.42 13.74
CA MET A 302 -9.14 -18.96 12.83
C MET A 302 -9.98 -17.85 12.20
N ILE A 303 -10.14 -17.91 10.87
CA ILE A 303 -11.07 -17.05 10.14
C ILE A 303 -12.53 -17.35 10.56
N PHE A 304 -13.44 -16.41 10.35
CA PHE A 304 -14.85 -16.44 10.77
C PHE A 304 -15.10 -15.98 12.21
N PHE A 305 -14.69 -14.73 12.51
CA PHE A 305 -14.99 -14.09 13.79
C PHE A 305 -16.45 -13.67 13.99
N ARG A 306 -17.24 -13.60 12.94
CA ARG A 306 -18.64 -13.18 13.06
C ARG A 306 -19.45 -13.98 14.08
N PRO A 307 -19.26 -15.31 14.23
CA PRO A 307 -19.86 -16.06 15.33
C PRO A 307 -19.33 -15.65 16.70
N VAL A 308 -18.06 -15.25 16.80
CA VAL A 308 -17.44 -14.78 18.05
C VAL A 308 -18.00 -13.42 18.42
N GLU A 309 -18.08 -12.48 17.47
CA GLU A 309 -18.70 -11.17 17.62
C GLU A 309 -20.15 -11.29 18.11
N TYR A 310 -20.96 -12.12 17.45
CA TYR A 310 -22.35 -12.37 17.84
C TYR A 310 -22.46 -12.94 19.25
N SER A 311 -21.58 -13.88 19.63
CA SER A 311 -21.58 -14.48 20.97
C SER A 311 -21.19 -13.51 22.07
N MET A 312 -20.40 -12.48 21.76
CA MET A 312 -20.01 -11.43 22.72
C MET A 312 -21.02 -10.27 22.80
N GLY A 313 -22.05 -10.27 21.95
CA GLY A 313 -23.01 -9.16 21.86
C GLY A 313 -22.34 -7.84 21.46
N SER A 314 -21.23 -7.91 20.72
CA SER A 314 -20.48 -6.75 20.26
C SER A 314 -21.05 -6.22 18.95
N SER A 315 -21.03 -4.90 18.78
CA SER A 315 -21.40 -4.22 17.53
C SER A 315 -20.16 -3.83 16.73
N ASP A 316 -19.11 -4.65 16.73
CA ASP A 316 -17.88 -4.37 16.03
C ASP A 316 -18.07 -4.46 14.49
N ASN A 317 -17.28 -3.71 13.74
CA ASN A 317 -17.40 -3.66 12.29
C ASN A 317 -16.69 -4.86 11.66
N ALA A 318 -17.47 -5.82 11.14
CA ALA A 318 -16.96 -7.06 10.55
C ALA A 318 -17.23 -7.12 9.04
N MET A 319 -16.21 -7.48 8.27
CA MET A 319 -16.24 -7.55 6.80
C MET A 319 -15.76 -8.90 6.31
N LEU A 320 -16.33 -9.37 5.22
CA LEU A 320 -15.90 -10.55 4.47
C LEU A 320 -15.49 -10.18 3.06
N GLY A 321 -14.50 -10.86 2.52
CA GLY A 321 -14.04 -10.64 1.16
C GLY A 321 -13.63 -11.91 0.44
N PHE A 322 -13.74 -11.88 -0.88
CA PHE A 322 -13.34 -12.97 -1.76
C PHE A 322 -12.45 -12.43 -2.85
N SER A 323 -11.43 -13.18 -3.20
CA SER A 323 -10.56 -12.83 -4.33
C SER A 323 -10.32 -14.03 -5.22
N VAL A 324 -10.15 -13.74 -6.49
CA VAL A 324 -9.81 -14.73 -7.51
C VAL A 324 -8.70 -14.17 -8.37
N LYS A 325 -7.69 -15.01 -8.66
CA LYS A 325 -6.65 -14.71 -9.65
C LYS A 325 -6.56 -15.86 -10.62
N ILE A 326 -6.69 -15.55 -11.91
CA ILE A 326 -6.64 -16.49 -13.02
C ILE A 326 -5.46 -16.13 -13.91
N ARG A 327 -4.54 -17.06 -14.10
CA ARG A 327 -3.44 -16.95 -15.05
C ARG A 327 -3.78 -17.74 -16.30
N PHE A 328 -4.17 -17.05 -17.36
CA PHE A 328 -4.50 -17.70 -18.64
C PHE A 328 -3.25 -18.28 -19.32
N ASN A 329 -2.14 -17.57 -19.22
CA ASN A 329 -0.82 -18.00 -19.71
C ASN A 329 0.29 -17.24 -18.94
N ARG A 330 1.54 -17.30 -19.43
CA ARG A 330 2.67 -16.64 -18.76
C ARG A 330 2.54 -15.12 -18.68
N ASN A 331 1.83 -14.50 -19.63
CA ASN A 331 1.75 -13.05 -19.78
C ASN A 331 0.42 -12.46 -19.32
N ASN A 332 -0.64 -13.25 -19.17
CA ASN A 332 -1.99 -12.74 -19.00
C ASN A 332 -2.58 -13.20 -17.67
N VAL A 333 -2.91 -12.24 -16.81
CA VAL A 333 -3.46 -12.46 -15.48
C VAL A 333 -4.72 -11.62 -15.29
N PHE A 334 -5.82 -12.27 -14.98
CA PHE A 334 -7.04 -11.64 -14.48
C PHE A 334 -7.07 -11.75 -12.96
N TYR A 335 -7.58 -10.72 -12.29
CA TYR A 335 -7.81 -10.73 -10.85
C TYR A 335 -9.09 -9.99 -10.47
N SER A 336 -9.67 -10.39 -9.35
CA SER A 336 -10.88 -9.79 -8.82
C SER A 336 -10.87 -9.80 -7.30
N GLN A 337 -11.51 -8.81 -6.70
CA GLN A 337 -11.86 -8.77 -5.28
C GLN A 337 -13.34 -8.40 -5.15
N VAL A 338 -13.99 -9.02 -4.18
CA VAL A 338 -15.34 -8.66 -3.72
C VAL A 338 -15.26 -8.45 -2.22
N ILE A 339 -15.77 -7.34 -1.72
CA ILE A 339 -15.92 -7.05 -0.30
C ILE A 339 -17.39 -6.95 0.05
N LEU A 340 -17.77 -7.57 1.16
CA LEU A 340 -19.09 -7.54 1.79
C LEU A 340 -18.87 -7.01 3.21
N ASP A 341 -19.38 -5.83 3.48
CA ASP A 341 -19.32 -5.22 4.82
C ASP A 341 -20.57 -5.63 5.63
N GLU A 342 -21.74 -5.14 5.24
CA GLU A 342 -23.01 -5.62 5.75
C GLU A 342 -23.90 -6.06 4.58
N PHE A 343 -24.73 -7.07 4.80
CA PHE A 343 -25.72 -7.49 3.81
C PHE A 343 -26.83 -8.32 4.45
N PHE A 344 -27.99 -8.22 3.86
CA PHE A 344 -29.13 -9.04 4.23
C PHE A 344 -29.69 -9.72 2.97
N LEU A 345 -29.70 -11.05 2.95
CA LEU A 345 -30.03 -11.81 1.74
C LEU A 345 -31.40 -11.46 1.14
N LYS A 346 -32.39 -11.11 1.96
CA LYS A 346 -33.71 -10.64 1.52
C LYS A 346 -33.58 -9.35 0.70
N GLU A 347 -32.78 -8.41 1.18
CA GLU A 347 -32.59 -7.10 0.55
C GLU A 347 -31.65 -7.19 -0.68
N ILE A 348 -30.75 -8.16 -0.72
CA ILE A 348 -29.99 -8.45 -1.96
C ILE A 348 -30.92 -8.97 -3.05
N LYS A 349 -31.88 -9.84 -2.74
CA LYS A 349 -32.87 -10.31 -3.71
C LYS A 349 -33.76 -9.17 -4.21
N ASN A 350 -34.00 -8.16 -3.39
CA ASN A 350 -34.73 -6.93 -3.73
C ASN A 350 -33.77 -5.76 -4.04
N TRP A 351 -32.78 -6.00 -4.89
CA TRP A 351 -31.72 -5.05 -5.21
C TRP A 351 -32.22 -3.69 -5.67
N SER A 352 -33.33 -3.66 -6.41
CA SER A 352 -33.94 -2.45 -6.94
C SER A 352 -34.45 -1.49 -5.86
N ALA A 353 -34.76 -2.00 -4.67
CA ALA A 353 -35.18 -1.17 -3.55
C ALA A 353 -34.07 -0.27 -3.00
N GLY A 354 -32.79 -0.60 -3.29
CA GLY A 354 -31.67 0.22 -2.91
C GLY A 354 -31.49 0.35 -1.40
N TRP A 355 -31.60 -0.75 -0.65
CA TRP A 355 -31.39 -0.73 0.79
C TRP A 355 -29.97 -0.28 1.14
N TRP A 356 -29.83 0.63 2.11
CA TRP A 356 -28.58 1.29 2.46
C TRP A 356 -27.49 0.31 2.93
N ALA A 357 -27.85 -0.71 3.71
CA ALA A 357 -26.90 -1.65 4.27
C ALA A 357 -26.52 -2.81 3.31
N ASN A 358 -26.91 -2.75 2.05
CA ASN A 358 -26.28 -3.54 0.99
C ASN A 358 -24.89 -2.95 0.67
N LYS A 359 -23.94 -3.05 1.61
CA LYS A 359 -22.61 -2.47 1.57
C LYS A 359 -21.63 -3.44 0.91
N GLN A 360 -21.26 -3.14 -0.32
CA GLN A 360 -20.48 -4.05 -1.17
C GLN A 360 -19.54 -3.27 -2.07
N GLY A 361 -18.40 -3.90 -2.40
CA GLY A 361 -17.47 -3.40 -3.39
C GLY A 361 -16.97 -4.54 -4.28
N VAL A 362 -16.67 -4.21 -5.54
CA VAL A 362 -16.14 -5.14 -6.54
C VAL A 362 -14.96 -4.50 -7.25
N GLN A 363 -13.89 -5.25 -7.41
CA GLN A 363 -12.73 -4.95 -8.23
C GLN A 363 -12.59 -6.01 -9.31
N LEU A 364 -12.36 -5.57 -10.54
CA LEU A 364 -11.97 -6.41 -11.67
C LEU A 364 -10.71 -5.82 -12.28
N GLY A 365 -9.72 -6.65 -12.54
CA GLY A 365 -8.48 -6.18 -13.12
C GLY A 365 -7.82 -7.19 -14.04
N TYR A 366 -7.02 -6.67 -14.93
CA TYR A 366 -6.28 -7.46 -15.91
C TYR A 366 -4.87 -6.92 -16.08
N LYS A 367 -3.89 -7.82 -16.14
CA LYS A 367 -2.49 -7.53 -16.45
C LYS A 367 -2.05 -8.32 -17.65
N CYS A 368 -1.38 -7.64 -18.56
CA CYS A 368 -0.70 -8.26 -19.70
C CYS A 368 0.78 -7.86 -19.67
N TYR A 369 1.64 -8.84 -19.45
CA TYR A 369 3.09 -8.69 -19.54
C TYR A 369 3.49 -8.94 -20.99
N ASN A 370 4.50 -8.23 -21.50
CA ASN A 370 4.88 -8.23 -22.90
C ASN A 370 3.69 -7.90 -23.83
N PHE A 371 2.95 -6.84 -23.44
CA PHE A 371 1.78 -6.39 -24.18
C PHE A 371 2.14 -6.07 -25.63
N ALA A 372 1.23 -6.41 -26.54
CA ALA A 372 1.44 -6.25 -28.00
C ALA A 372 2.74 -6.90 -28.52
N MET A 373 3.20 -7.99 -27.87
CA MET A 373 4.45 -8.69 -28.17
C MET A 373 5.73 -7.84 -27.96
N VAL A 374 5.60 -6.69 -27.30
CA VAL A 374 6.75 -5.85 -26.94
C VAL A 374 7.30 -6.34 -25.59
N GLU A 375 8.53 -6.79 -25.61
CA GLU A 375 9.22 -7.30 -24.42
C GLU A 375 9.31 -6.21 -23.35
N ASN A 376 9.04 -6.56 -22.07
CA ASN A 376 9.06 -5.65 -20.92
C ASN A 376 8.01 -4.52 -20.96
N LEU A 377 7.00 -4.59 -21.82
CA LEU A 377 5.87 -3.69 -21.80
C LEU A 377 4.73 -4.30 -20.96
N LEU A 378 4.46 -3.70 -19.82
CA LEU A 378 3.32 -4.06 -18.95
C LEU A 378 2.12 -3.20 -19.30
N MET A 379 0.96 -3.84 -19.53
CA MET A 379 -0.35 -3.20 -19.48
C MET A 379 -1.12 -3.69 -18.26
N GLN A 380 -1.74 -2.76 -17.54
CA GLN A 380 -2.67 -3.06 -16.45
C GLN A 380 -3.92 -2.20 -16.60
N THR A 381 -5.08 -2.83 -16.47
CA THR A 381 -6.38 -2.16 -16.40
C THR A 381 -7.14 -2.66 -15.17
N GLU A 382 -7.94 -1.78 -14.57
CA GLU A 382 -8.68 -2.09 -13.34
C GLU A 382 -9.96 -1.26 -13.27
N VAL A 383 -11.01 -1.87 -12.77
CA VAL A 383 -12.28 -1.20 -12.45
C VAL A 383 -12.60 -1.49 -11.00
N ASN A 384 -12.87 -0.45 -10.23
CA ASN A 384 -13.31 -0.52 -8.83
C ASN A 384 -14.68 0.12 -8.71
N VAL A 385 -15.62 -0.58 -8.09
CA VAL A 385 -16.97 -0.07 -7.81
C VAL A 385 -17.28 -0.36 -6.36
N VAL A 386 -17.61 0.68 -5.58
CA VAL A 386 -17.96 0.55 -4.17
C VAL A 386 -19.26 1.28 -3.89
N ARG A 387 -20.22 0.58 -3.30
CA ARG A 387 -21.53 1.13 -2.96
C ARG A 387 -21.44 2.16 -1.84
N PRO A 388 -22.47 3.06 -1.73
CA PRO A 388 -22.58 3.98 -0.61
C PRO A 388 -22.51 3.26 0.75
N TYR A 389 -21.95 3.94 1.75
CA TYR A 389 -21.81 3.50 3.15
C TYR A 389 -20.89 2.29 3.38
N THR A 390 -20.37 1.62 2.34
CA THR A 390 -19.39 0.54 2.51
C THR A 390 -18.18 1.04 3.30
N TYR A 391 -17.68 0.25 4.25
CA TYR A 391 -16.60 0.59 5.19
C TYR A 391 -16.96 1.57 6.31
N SER A 392 -18.13 2.23 6.29
CA SER A 392 -18.59 3.08 7.38
C SER A 392 -19.31 2.26 8.47
N HIS A 393 -19.34 2.77 9.69
CA HIS A 393 -20.00 2.13 10.82
C HIS A 393 -20.88 3.12 11.59
N GLY A 394 -21.79 2.60 12.43
CA GLY A 394 -22.62 3.40 13.33
C GLY A 394 -21.81 4.24 14.32
N SER A 395 -20.70 3.70 14.82
CA SER A 395 -19.64 4.46 15.48
C SER A 395 -18.56 4.81 14.44
N PRO A 396 -18.29 6.08 14.13
CA PRO A 396 -17.23 6.47 13.18
C PRO A 396 -15.86 5.90 13.53
N GLN A 397 -15.58 5.71 14.81
CA GLN A 397 -14.34 5.13 15.29
C GLN A 397 -14.16 3.66 14.84
N GLN A 398 -15.24 2.93 14.60
CA GLN A 398 -15.22 1.54 14.10
C GLN A 398 -15.23 1.45 12.56
N SER A 399 -15.33 2.57 11.84
CA SER A 399 -15.18 2.57 10.38
C SER A 399 -13.83 2.01 9.94
N TYR A 400 -13.77 1.43 8.75
CA TYR A 400 -12.55 0.78 8.22
C TYR A 400 -11.50 1.79 7.76
N THR A 401 -10.90 2.48 8.72
CA THR A 401 -9.97 3.61 8.53
C THR A 401 -8.75 3.51 9.45
N ASN A 402 -7.65 4.20 9.08
CA ASN A 402 -6.49 4.45 9.93
C ASN A 402 -5.99 5.87 9.72
N GLY A 403 -5.85 6.64 10.80
CA GLY A 403 -5.57 8.05 10.71
C GLY A 403 -6.64 8.78 9.90
N GLY A 404 -6.25 9.59 8.95
CA GLY A 404 -7.16 10.28 8.03
C GLY A 404 -7.48 9.53 6.74
N MET A 405 -7.18 8.22 6.63
CA MET A 405 -7.34 7.46 5.38
C MET A 405 -8.16 6.18 5.55
N PRO A 406 -8.95 5.80 4.52
CA PRO A 406 -9.49 4.45 4.43
C PRO A 406 -8.38 3.40 4.45
N LEU A 407 -8.63 2.25 5.08
CA LEU A 407 -7.72 1.10 5.03
C LEU A 407 -7.76 0.36 3.68
N ALA A 408 -8.86 0.50 2.94
CA ALA A 408 -9.05 -0.08 1.61
C ALA A 408 -8.77 0.97 0.51
N HIS A 409 -9.70 1.15 -0.42
CA HIS A 409 -9.57 2.12 -1.50
C HIS A 409 -9.57 3.57 -0.97
N PRO A 410 -8.68 4.47 -1.43
CA PRO A 410 -8.54 5.82 -0.88
C PRO A 410 -9.80 6.69 -0.99
N MET A 411 -10.69 6.40 -1.92
CA MET A 411 -11.96 7.12 -2.09
C MET A 411 -13.05 6.74 -1.07
N GLY A 412 -12.84 5.70 -0.27
CA GLY A 412 -13.87 5.20 0.66
C GLY A 412 -14.98 4.49 -0.08
N ALA A 413 -16.14 5.11 -0.23
CA ALA A 413 -17.34 4.49 -0.79
C ALA A 413 -18.05 5.40 -1.83
N ASN A 414 -19.18 4.91 -2.38
CA ASN A 414 -20.06 5.63 -3.32
C ASN A 414 -19.35 6.09 -4.60
N PHE A 415 -18.51 5.24 -5.19
CA PHE A 415 -17.72 5.59 -6.37
C PHE A 415 -17.57 4.43 -7.37
N MET A 416 -17.17 4.79 -8.58
CA MET A 416 -16.58 3.92 -9.60
C MET A 416 -15.29 4.55 -10.10
N GLU A 417 -14.22 3.76 -10.15
CA GLU A 417 -12.92 4.12 -10.73
C GLU A 417 -12.59 3.18 -11.87
N VAL A 418 -12.06 3.73 -12.95
CA VAL A 418 -11.43 3.02 -14.06
C VAL A 418 -9.97 3.46 -14.12
N PHE A 419 -9.08 2.51 -14.02
CA PHE A 419 -7.64 2.71 -14.04
C PHE A 419 -7.02 2.01 -15.23
N GLY A 420 -6.04 2.65 -15.87
CA GLY A 420 -5.21 2.09 -16.92
C GLY A 420 -3.76 2.51 -16.77
N LYS A 421 -2.82 1.58 -16.95
CA LYS A 421 -1.37 1.84 -16.93
C LYS A 421 -0.70 1.08 -18.06
N LEU A 422 0.20 1.77 -18.78
CA LEU A 422 1.23 1.18 -19.61
C LEU A 422 2.59 1.52 -19.02
N ALA A 423 3.49 0.53 -18.90
CA ALA A 423 4.82 0.76 -18.37
C ALA A 423 5.85 -0.08 -19.12
N TYR A 424 6.85 0.59 -19.65
CA TYR A 424 7.96 -0.02 -20.38
C TYR A 424 9.26 0.13 -19.60
N TYR A 425 10.04 -0.93 -19.57
CA TYR A 425 11.31 -0.99 -18.85
C TYR A 425 12.41 -1.55 -19.75
N HIS A 426 13.52 -0.84 -19.83
CA HIS A 426 14.68 -1.30 -20.59
C HIS A 426 15.99 -0.66 -20.11
N ASN A 427 16.98 -1.48 -19.74
CA ASN A 427 18.35 -1.04 -19.41
C ASN A 427 18.46 0.21 -18.50
N GLY A 428 17.72 0.22 -17.36
CA GLY A 428 17.69 1.35 -16.42
C GLY A 428 16.65 2.41 -16.78
N PHE A 429 16.16 2.48 -18.01
CA PHE A 429 15.06 3.35 -18.37
C PHE A 429 13.71 2.77 -17.99
N SER A 430 12.83 3.62 -17.50
CA SER A 430 11.41 3.32 -17.32
C SER A 430 10.58 4.46 -17.87
N VAL A 431 9.57 4.12 -18.65
CA VAL A 431 8.55 5.08 -19.09
C VAL A 431 7.19 4.49 -18.76
N SER A 432 6.34 5.26 -18.12
CA SER A 432 4.98 4.82 -17.83
C SER A 432 3.96 5.92 -18.06
N GLY A 433 2.82 5.53 -18.61
CA GLY A 433 1.61 6.35 -18.70
C GLY A 433 0.53 5.75 -17.81
N LYS A 434 -0.20 6.58 -17.09
CA LYS A 434 -1.31 6.20 -16.21
C LYS A 434 -2.51 7.09 -16.48
N LEU A 435 -3.68 6.49 -16.56
CA LEU A 435 -4.97 7.18 -16.69
C LEU A 435 -5.89 6.71 -15.58
N VAL A 436 -6.56 7.64 -14.92
CA VAL A 436 -7.60 7.37 -13.92
C VAL A 436 -8.82 8.19 -14.27
N GLY A 437 -9.93 7.51 -14.48
CA GLY A 437 -11.25 8.11 -14.59
C GLY A 437 -12.09 7.67 -13.38
N MET A 438 -12.67 8.63 -12.66
CA MET A 438 -13.46 8.33 -11.49
C MET A 438 -14.75 9.15 -11.47
N ARG A 439 -15.82 8.51 -11.00
CA ARG A 439 -17.06 9.17 -10.66
C ARG A 439 -17.50 8.77 -9.27
N TYR A 440 -17.87 9.74 -8.45
CA TYR A 440 -18.36 9.50 -7.09
C TYR A 440 -19.47 10.47 -6.72
N GLY A 441 -20.29 10.09 -5.73
CA GLY A 441 -21.29 10.96 -5.16
C GLY A 441 -20.72 11.64 -3.92
N ARG A 442 -20.52 12.95 -3.99
CA ARG A 442 -19.91 13.74 -2.92
C ARG A 442 -20.92 14.09 -1.85
N ASP A 443 -20.53 13.92 -0.59
CA ASP A 443 -21.22 14.50 0.56
C ASP A 443 -20.88 15.99 0.68
N THR A 444 -21.80 16.77 1.22
CA THR A 444 -21.58 18.18 1.56
C THR A 444 -21.88 18.40 3.03
N THR A 445 -21.63 19.59 3.54
CA THR A 445 -21.91 19.94 4.93
C THR A 445 -23.37 19.66 5.27
N GLY A 446 -23.59 18.81 6.27
CA GLY A 446 -24.91 18.44 6.76
C GLY A 446 -25.63 17.33 5.97
N THR A 447 -24.97 16.73 4.96
CA THR A 447 -25.53 15.58 4.21
C THR A 447 -24.63 14.37 4.31
N ASN A 448 -25.22 13.17 4.30
CA ASN A 448 -24.51 11.90 4.30
C ASN A 448 -25.11 10.96 3.26
N TYR A 449 -24.52 10.98 2.07
CA TYR A 449 -24.86 10.08 0.95
C TYR A 449 -23.93 8.85 0.90
N GLY A 450 -23.06 8.69 1.91
CA GLY A 450 -22.24 7.50 2.11
C GLY A 450 -20.96 7.45 1.32
N GLN A 451 -20.39 8.57 0.90
CA GLN A 451 -19.05 8.64 0.33
C GLN A 451 -17.99 8.75 1.44
N ASN A 452 -18.22 9.63 2.40
CA ASN A 452 -17.32 9.86 3.51
C ASN A 452 -17.49 8.79 4.59
N ILE A 453 -16.62 7.79 4.59
CA ILE A 453 -16.68 6.67 5.54
C ILE A 453 -16.24 7.05 6.98
N PHE A 454 -15.80 8.27 7.22
CA PHE A 454 -15.50 8.81 8.55
C PHE A 454 -16.75 9.33 9.27
N VAL A 455 -17.89 9.36 8.58
CA VAL A 455 -19.18 9.79 9.14
C VAL A 455 -20.03 8.57 9.46
N SER A 456 -20.75 8.63 10.59
CA SER A 456 -21.66 7.56 10.98
C SER A 456 -22.76 7.32 9.95
N TYR A 457 -22.99 6.08 9.55
CA TYR A 457 -24.11 5.75 8.67
C TYR A 457 -25.48 5.98 9.35
N MET A 458 -25.52 6.20 10.65
CA MET A 458 -26.76 6.54 11.36
C MET A 458 -27.32 7.91 10.94
N THR A 459 -26.46 8.77 10.36
CA THR A 459 -26.87 10.08 9.81
C THR A 459 -27.19 10.02 8.32
N ARG A 460 -27.43 8.82 7.76
CA ARG A 460 -27.76 8.64 6.33
C ARG A 460 -29.05 9.36 5.95
N GLU A 461 -29.13 9.78 4.71
CA GLU A 461 -30.30 10.50 4.20
C GLU A 461 -31.52 9.59 4.05
N ASN A 462 -31.34 8.35 3.59
CA ASN A 462 -32.44 7.43 3.29
C ASN A 462 -32.08 5.97 3.59
N ASP A 463 -33.08 5.18 4.00
CA ASP A 463 -32.94 3.74 4.20
C ASP A 463 -33.02 2.97 2.86
N TYR A 464 -33.85 3.42 1.93
CA TYR A 464 -34.06 2.84 0.62
C TYR A 464 -33.82 3.86 -0.50
N GLY A 465 -33.76 3.41 -1.74
CA GLY A 465 -33.49 4.25 -2.90
C GLY A 465 -32.01 4.61 -3.07
N ASN A 466 -31.11 3.99 -2.28
CA ASN A 466 -29.68 4.24 -2.38
C ASN A 466 -29.09 3.66 -3.66
N LYS A 467 -28.36 4.47 -4.38
CA LYS A 467 -27.73 4.14 -5.66
C LYS A 467 -26.31 4.70 -5.74
N LEU A 468 -25.50 4.16 -6.64
CA LEU A 468 -24.17 4.70 -6.94
C LEU A 468 -24.26 6.15 -7.39
N PHE A 469 -23.27 6.95 -6.93
CA PHE A 469 -23.12 8.38 -7.26
C PHE A 469 -24.23 9.28 -6.69
N GLN A 470 -24.95 8.81 -5.67
CA GLN A 470 -25.91 9.65 -4.96
C GLN A 470 -25.22 10.81 -4.25
N GLY A 471 -25.94 11.93 -4.06
CA GLY A 471 -25.38 13.21 -3.63
C GLY A 471 -24.90 14.03 -4.83
N PHE A 472 -23.82 14.78 -4.66
CA PHE A 472 -23.29 15.67 -5.69
C PHE A 472 -22.32 14.92 -6.61
N ALA A 473 -22.81 14.51 -7.79
CA ALA A 473 -22.02 13.75 -8.74
C ALA A 473 -20.75 14.51 -9.14
N THR A 474 -19.61 13.93 -8.83
CA THR A 474 -18.28 14.47 -9.10
C THR A 474 -17.53 13.53 -10.03
N ASN A 475 -16.95 14.11 -11.08
CA ASN A 475 -16.12 13.39 -12.03
C ASN A 475 -14.67 13.84 -11.88
N VAL A 476 -13.76 12.88 -11.85
CA VAL A 476 -12.31 13.10 -11.80
C VAL A 476 -11.67 12.41 -12.99
N PHE A 477 -10.76 13.13 -13.63
CA PHE A 477 -9.87 12.57 -14.64
C PHE A 477 -8.43 12.93 -14.29
N LEU A 478 -7.54 11.95 -14.31
CA LEU A 478 -6.11 12.13 -14.09
C LEU A 478 -5.32 11.41 -15.18
N ALA A 479 -4.36 12.12 -15.76
CA ALA A 479 -3.35 11.57 -16.64
C ALA A 479 -1.96 11.84 -16.05
N GLU A 480 -1.11 10.82 -16.02
CA GLU A 480 0.27 10.90 -15.54
C GLU A 480 1.20 10.28 -16.57
N LEU A 481 2.28 10.97 -16.87
CA LEU A 481 3.42 10.45 -17.62
C LEU A 481 4.65 10.52 -16.71
N ASN A 482 5.37 9.42 -16.59
CA ASN A 482 6.62 9.35 -15.86
C ASN A 482 7.71 8.74 -16.74
N ALA A 483 8.84 9.40 -16.81
CA ALA A 483 10.06 8.89 -17.43
C ALA A 483 11.15 8.91 -16.37
N ALA A 484 11.91 7.82 -16.23
CA ALA A 484 12.98 7.78 -15.26
C ALA A 484 14.15 6.91 -15.75
N TYR A 485 15.31 7.22 -15.22
CA TYR A 485 16.52 6.42 -15.40
C TYR A 485 17.11 6.06 -14.04
N THR A 486 17.30 4.79 -13.81
CA THR A 486 17.93 4.27 -12.60
C THR A 486 19.36 3.87 -12.91
N PHE A 487 20.31 4.54 -12.29
CA PHE A 487 21.72 4.22 -12.44
C PHE A 487 22.03 2.88 -11.79
N ASN A 488 22.71 2.02 -12.53
CA ASN A 488 23.20 0.74 -12.00
C ASN A 488 24.48 0.98 -11.20
N THR A 489 24.35 1.61 -10.05
CA THR A 489 25.44 1.87 -9.12
C THR A 489 25.20 1.08 -7.83
N LYS A 490 26.19 1.04 -6.94
CA LYS A 490 26.03 0.51 -5.57
C LYS A 490 24.89 1.21 -4.80
N PHE A 491 24.52 2.40 -5.24
CA PHE A 491 23.35 3.15 -4.81
C PHE A 491 22.37 3.29 -5.99
N PRO A 492 21.14 2.78 -5.90
CA PRO A 492 20.13 2.94 -6.95
C PRO A 492 19.64 4.40 -6.96
N LEU A 493 20.41 5.28 -7.61
CA LEU A 493 19.99 6.66 -7.88
C LEU A 493 19.04 6.65 -9.05
N ARG A 494 17.83 7.15 -8.86
CA ARG A 494 16.82 7.33 -9.90
C ARG A 494 16.64 8.81 -10.18
N ILE A 495 16.82 9.21 -11.43
CA ILE A 495 16.39 10.51 -11.95
C ILE A 495 15.03 10.30 -12.60
N SER A 496 14.09 11.17 -12.32
CA SER A 496 12.74 11.08 -12.86
C SER A 496 12.19 12.42 -13.33
N LEU A 497 11.36 12.36 -14.36
CA LEU A 497 10.53 13.44 -14.86
C LEU A 497 9.09 12.95 -14.85
N THR A 498 8.21 13.67 -14.15
CA THR A 498 6.78 13.33 -14.03
C THR A 498 5.94 14.50 -14.47
N ALA A 499 4.98 14.26 -15.35
CA ALA A 499 3.98 15.24 -15.75
C ALA A 499 2.59 14.72 -15.34
N ILE A 500 1.79 15.54 -14.67
CA ILE A 500 0.44 15.19 -14.22
C ILE A 500 -0.54 16.27 -14.68
N ALA A 501 -1.66 15.81 -15.21
CA ALA A 501 -2.84 16.63 -15.48
C ALA A 501 -4.04 16.01 -14.76
N ARG A 502 -4.72 16.79 -13.89
CA ARG A 502 -5.90 16.34 -13.14
C ARG A 502 -7.01 17.38 -13.27
N SER A 503 -8.21 16.88 -13.48
CA SER A 503 -9.43 17.68 -13.52
C SER A 503 -10.48 17.02 -12.62
N GLU A 504 -11.08 17.78 -11.72
CA GLU A 504 -12.21 17.38 -10.89
C GLU A 504 -13.36 18.37 -11.12
N ARG A 505 -14.56 17.84 -11.38
CA ARG A 505 -15.75 18.64 -11.62
C ARG A 505 -16.95 18.09 -10.85
N THR A 506 -17.53 18.92 -10.00
CA THR A 506 -18.75 18.63 -9.23
C THR A 506 -19.90 19.45 -9.82
N GLY A 507 -20.62 18.86 -10.78
CA GLY A 507 -21.71 19.55 -11.49
C GLY A 507 -21.26 20.94 -11.99
N ASN A 508 -22.02 21.98 -11.64
CA ASN A 508 -21.69 23.39 -11.89
C ASN A 508 -21.09 24.10 -10.65
N LEU A 509 -20.94 23.39 -9.53
CA LEU A 509 -20.57 23.99 -8.23
C LEU A 509 -19.05 24.20 -8.10
N ARG A 510 -18.24 23.26 -8.57
CA ARG A 510 -16.80 23.30 -8.38
C ARG A 510 -16.06 22.69 -9.57
N SER A 511 -15.00 23.37 -9.99
CA SER A 511 -14.02 22.81 -10.92
C SER A 511 -12.62 23.05 -10.36
N LEU A 512 -11.86 21.99 -10.14
CA LEU A 512 -10.48 22.03 -9.70
C LEU A 512 -9.59 21.41 -10.77
N LYS A 513 -8.61 22.15 -11.24
CA LYS A 513 -7.67 21.68 -12.27
C LYS A 513 -6.24 21.87 -11.76
N SER A 514 -5.41 20.86 -11.94
CA SER A 514 -3.97 20.92 -11.70
C SER A 514 -3.25 20.36 -12.92
N SER A 515 -2.15 21.01 -13.32
CA SER A 515 -1.31 20.54 -14.41
C SER A 515 0.11 20.93 -14.08
N PHE A 516 0.93 19.95 -13.74
CA PHE A 516 2.27 20.23 -13.26
C PHE A 516 3.31 19.24 -13.80
N VAL A 517 4.55 19.69 -13.78
CA VAL A 517 5.73 18.90 -14.10
C VAL A 517 6.67 18.94 -12.91
N MET A 518 7.21 17.77 -12.56
CA MET A 518 8.22 17.61 -11.50
C MET A 518 9.42 16.82 -12.04
N ALA A 519 10.61 17.23 -11.66
CA ALA A 519 11.84 16.52 -11.96
C ALA A 519 12.70 16.42 -10.71
N GLY A 520 13.49 15.36 -10.59
CA GLY A 520 14.39 15.21 -9.45
C GLY A 520 15.04 13.86 -9.33
N PHE A 521 15.62 13.66 -8.14
CA PHE A 521 16.37 12.48 -7.75
C PHE A 521 15.66 11.77 -6.61
N SER A 522 15.53 10.46 -6.68
CA SER A 522 14.93 9.70 -5.59
C SER A 522 15.58 8.33 -5.43
N LEU A 523 15.42 7.77 -4.25
CA LEU A 523 15.61 6.36 -3.98
C LEU A 523 14.22 5.73 -3.78
N PRO A 524 13.70 4.96 -4.73
CA PRO A 524 12.37 4.37 -4.61
C PRO A 524 12.37 3.23 -3.60
N LEU A 525 11.95 3.51 -2.36
CA LEU A 525 11.89 2.51 -1.29
C LEU A 525 10.51 1.88 -1.11
N TRP A 526 9.44 2.57 -1.53
CA TRP A 526 8.05 2.14 -1.38
C TRP A 526 7.16 2.77 -2.45
N ARG A 527 5.95 2.23 -2.56
CA ARG A 527 4.94 2.79 -3.45
C ARG A 527 4.42 4.10 -2.90
N THR A 528 4.33 5.08 -3.77
CA THR A 528 3.72 6.37 -3.45
C THR A 528 2.43 6.52 -4.27
N HIS A 529 1.32 6.77 -3.59
CA HIS A 529 0.02 6.97 -4.21
C HIS A 529 -0.43 8.42 -4.01
N ALA A 530 -0.44 9.20 -5.07
CA ALA A 530 -0.95 10.58 -5.07
C ALA A 530 -1.95 10.81 -6.22
N ASP A 531 -2.60 9.74 -6.67
CA ASP A 531 -3.42 9.66 -7.87
C ASP A 531 -4.92 9.44 -7.59
N TYR A 532 -5.42 9.92 -6.46
CA TYR A 532 -6.82 9.82 -6.04
C TYR A 532 -7.44 11.18 -5.75
#